data_2cfbbfcd93583ec66f1ba76a1c23e481
#
_entry.id   2cfbbfcd93583ec66f1ba76a1c23e481
#
_cell.length_a   1.000
_cell.length_b   1.000
_cell.length_c   1.000
_cell.angle_alpha   90.00
_cell.angle_beta   90.00
_cell.angle_gamma   90.00
#
_symmetry.space_group_name_H-M   'P 1'
#
loop_
_entity.id
_entity.type
_entity.pdbx_description
1 polymer ?
#
loop_
_entity_poly.entity_id
_entity_poly.type
_entity_poly.pdbx_seq_one_letter_code
_entity_poly.pdbx_strand_id
1 'polypeptide(L)'
;MTAVERVHDCLCNVDMGDVVQPEWMIRVKEDYFKSNFIMRSRELPEMLQEMDAHGVRRAVLLTNITKPSKRAEEFVEARPDRFSLGLGGHNLLKPMPTLKALESFVASNPVAYITVGPSFWGDGRYPPTDSVYFPLYTKCCELDIPLCLNTGLPGPPIPGGVQNPIYLDRVCCYFPELKLSMIHGADPWWDIAIRLMIKYGNLRLMTSAWSPKRLPDSLLHFMRTRGQDRIIFASDSPVLSITRTVTEASVLDLPPDVLDNYLYGNAESFFFSRPGACAS
;
A
#
# COMPACT_ATOMS: atom_id res chain seq x y z
N MET A 1 -12.69 -8.04 -24.63
CA MET A 1 -12.22 -7.54 -23.34
C MET A 1 -12.22 -6.02 -23.45
N THR A 2 -13.06 -5.32 -22.70
CA THR A 2 -13.00 -3.86 -22.61
C THR A 2 -11.66 -3.50 -21.95
N ALA A 3 -10.87 -2.67 -22.61
CA ALA A 3 -9.61 -2.19 -22.03
C ALA A 3 -9.95 -1.42 -20.74
N VAL A 4 -9.23 -1.70 -19.66
CA VAL A 4 -9.33 -0.91 -18.45
C VAL A 4 -8.78 0.48 -18.75
N GLU A 5 -9.62 1.51 -18.63
CA GLU A 5 -9.29 2.86 -19.09
C GLU A 5 -8.43 3.63 -18.07
N ARG A 6 -8.54 3.26 -16.79
CA ARG A 6 -7.86 3.98 -15.70
C ARG A 6 -7.59 3.09 -14.49
N VAL A 7 -6.37 3.19 -14.00
CA VAL A 7 -5.88 2.47 -12.81
C VAL A 7 -5.03 3.41 -11.96
N HIS A 8 -5.13 3.29 -10.64
CA HIS A 8 -4.12 3.77 -9.71
C HIS A 8 -3.39 2.58 -9.10
N ASP A 9 -2.05 2.54 -9.22
CA ASP A 9 -1.24 1.53 -8.54
C ASP A 9 -0.70 2.12 -7.24
N CYS A 10 -1.32 1.77 -6.13
CA CYS A 10 -1.10 2.44 -4.86
C CYS A 10 0.12 1.96 -4.07
N LEU A 11 0.93 1.05 -4.62
CA LEU A 11 2.18 0.64 -3.99
C LEU A 11 3.15 0.06 -5.02
N CYS A 12 4.27 0.76 -5.23
CA CYS A 12 5.35 0.34 -6.11
C CYS A 12 6.72 0.65 -5.48
N ASN A 13 7.72 -0.17 -5.81
CA ASN A 13 9.11 0.05 -5.47
C ASN A 13 9.90 0.25 -6.77
N VAL A 14 10.60 1.38 -6.90
CA VAL A 14 11.44 1.68 -8.08
C VAL A 14 12.93 1.59 -7.78
N ASP A 15 13.29 1.54 -6.49
CA ASP A 15 14.66 1.49 -6.02
C ASP A 15 14.86 0.25 -5.14
N MET A 16 15.41 -0.79 -5.74
CA MET A 16 15.68 -2.06 -5.05
C MET A 16 17.12 -2.14 -4.52
N GLY A 17 17.94 -1.12 -4.79
CA GLY A 17 19.37 -1.12 -4.49
C GLY A 17 20.12 -2.25 -5.20
N ASP A 18 21.41 -2.39 -4.89
CA ASP A 18 22.28 -3.47 -5.39
C ASP A 18 22.22 -4.70 -4.44
N VAL A 19 21.03 -5.04 -3.95
CA VAL A 19 20.86 -6.09 -2.95
C VAL A 19 20.93 -7.46 -3.62
N VAL A 20 21.87 -8.29 -3.18
CA VAL A 20 21.85 -9.73 -3.47
C VAL A 20 20.56 -10.30 -2.90
N GLN A 21 19.75 -10.92 -3.75
CA GLN A 21 18.47 -11.49 -3.31
C GLN A 21 18.74 -12.59 -2.26
N PRO A 22 18.15 -12.48 -1.05
CA PRO A 22 18.32 -13.50 -0.04
C PRO A 22 17.61 -14.81 -0.46
N GLU A 23 18.08 -15.94 0.04
CA GLU A 23 17.58 -17.28 -0.31
C GLU A 23 16.06 -17.41 -0.13
N TRP A 24 15.50 -16.84 0.94
CA TRP A 24 14.06 -16.85 1.18
C TRP A 24 13.27 -16.13 0.07
N MET A 25 13.82 -15.06 -0.51
CA MET A 25 13.18 -14.33 -1.59
C MET A 25 13.20 -15.13 -2.90
N ILE A 26 14.29 -15.85 -3.16
CA ILE A 26 14.39 -16.76 -4.31
C ILE A 26 13.32 -17.83 -4.20
N ARG A 27 13.19 -18.47 -3.03
CA ARG A 27 12.16 -19.48 -2.76
C ARG A 27 10.74 -18.93 -2.94
N VAL A 28 10.45 -17.76 -2.37
CA VAL A 28 9.13 -17.12 -2.52
C VAL A 28 8.83 -16.83 -3.99
N LYS A 29 9.80 -16.34 -4.73
CA LYS A 29 9.68 -16.07 -6.16
C LYS A 29 9.39 -17.33 -6.96
N GLU A 30 10.15 -18.40 -6.75
CA GLU A 30 10.08 -19.63 -7.54
C GLU A 30 8.90 -20.51 -7.14
N ASP A 31 8.70 -20.74 -5.84
CA ASP A 31 7.71 -21.68 -5.34
C ASP A 31 6.31 -21.06 -5.22
N TYR A 32 6.23 -19.81 -4.75
CA TYR A 32 4.93 -19.16 -4.49
C TYR A 32 4.42 -18.37 -5.69
N PHE A 33 5.20 -17.40 -6.15
CA PHE A 33 4.75 -16.54 -7.24
C PHE A 33 4.91 -17.21 -8.61
N LYS A 34 5.73 -18.26 -8.71
CA LYS A 34 6.08 -18.94 -9.98
C LYS A 34 6.38 -17.91 -11.07
N SER A 35 7.20 -16.95 -10.72
CA SER A 35 7.47 -15.75 -11.50
C SER A 35 8.95 -15.65 -11.83
N ASN A 36 9.25 -15.29 -13.04
CA ASN A 36 10.60 -14.97 -13.50
C ASN A 36 10.95 -13.49 -13.27
N PHE A 37 10.22 -12.78 -12.40
CA PHE A 37 10.50 -11.38 -12.17
C PHE A 37 11.88 -11.16 -11.56
N ILE A 38 12.52 -10.10 -12.00
CA ILE A 38 13.81 -9.67 -11.46
C ILE A 38 13.54 -8.52 -10.50
N MET A 39 13.92 -8.71 -9.24
CA MET A 39 13.91 -7.63 -8.22
C MET A 39 15.07 -6.67 -8.52
N ARG A 40 14.84 -5.75 -9.45
CA ARG A 40 15.80 -4.70 -9.83
C ARG A 40 15.16 -3.33 -9.75
N SER A 41 16.01 -2.34 -9.60
CA SER A 41 15.57 -0.95 -9.74
C SER A 41 15.00 -0.70 -11.14
N ARG A 42 14.00 0.18 -11.21
CA ARG A 42 13.29 0.50 -12.45
C ARG A 42 13.79 1.83 -13.02
N GLU A 43 13.85 1.91 -14.36
CA GLU A 43 14.11 3.18 -15.03
C GLU A 43 12.78 3.91 -15.34
N LEU A 44 12.79 5.25 -15.29
CA LEU A 44 11.57 6.05 -15.50
C LEU A 44 10.88 5.76 -16.85
N PRO A 45 11.58 5.71 -17.99
CA PRO A 45 10.92 5.42 -19.28
C PRO A 45 10.27 4.04 -19.31
N GLU A 46 10.91 3.03 -18.69
CA GLU A 46 10.38 1.67 -18.60
C GLU A 46 9.10 1.62 -17.74
N MET A 47 9.12 2.31 -16.60
CA MET A 47 7.97 2.38 -15.72
C MET A 47 6.78 3.07 -16.41
N LEU A 48 7.02 4.20 -17.07
CA LEU A 48 5.98 4.93 -17.80
C LEU A 48 5.41 4.11 -18.97
N GLN A 49 6.26 3.40 -19.72
CA GLN A 49 5.82 2.53 -20.80
C GLN A 49 4.89 1.42 -20.29
N GLU A 50 5.25 0.75 -19.19
CA GLU A 50 4.39 -0.29 -18.61
C GLU A 50 3.08 0.29 -18.05
N MET A 51 3.14 1.44 -17.36
CA MET A 51 1.96 2.14 -16.87
C MET A 51 1.00 2.53 -18.02
N ASP A 52 1.53 3.11 -19.10
CA ASP A 52 0.71 3.55 -20.24
C ASP A 52 0.08 2.37 -20.98
N ALA A 53 0.81 1.26 -21.14
CA ALA A 53 0.29 0.04 -21.75
C ALA A 53 -0.90 -0.58 -21.00
N HIS A 54 -1.02 -0.29 -19.70
CA HIS A 54 -2.05 -0.88 -18.83
C HIS A 54 -3.01 0.15 -18.21
N GLY A 55 -3.03 1.38 -18.73
CA GLY A 55 -3.96 2.43 -18.26
C GLY A 55 -3.67 2.94 -16.85
N VAL A 56 -2.46 2.69 -16.31
CA VAL A 56 -2.09 3.19 -14.97
C VAL A 56 -1.84 4.69 -15.03
N ARG A 57 -2.73 5.46 -14.43
CA ARG A 57 -2.68 6.93 -14.42
C ARG A 57 -1.67 7.47 -13.43
N ARG A 58 -1.61 6.87 -12.25
CA ARG A 58 -0.72 7.26 -11.15
C ARG A 58 -0.19 6.04 -10.43
N ALA A 59 1.07 6.10 -9.97
CA ALA A 59 1.66 5.11 -9.07
C ALA A 59 2.17 5.79 -7.79
N VAL A 60 2.02 5.11 -6.64
CA VAL A 60 2.60 5.55 -5.38
C VAL A 60 3.92 4.79 -5.16
N LEU A 61 5.02 5.55 -5.08
CA LEU A 61 6.36 5.02 -4.93
C LEU A 61 6.77 5.02 -3.45
N LEU A 62 7.21 3.87 -2.94
CA LEU A 62 7.70 3.79 -1.57
C LEU A 62 9.04 4.50 -1.40
N THR A 63 9.13 5.28 -0.35
CA THR A 63 10.37 5.92 0.11
C THR A 63 10.49 5.84 1.63
N ASN A 64 11.65 6.19 2.16
CA ASN A 64 11.95 6.06 3.59
C ASN A 64 12.43 7.40 4.14
N ILE A 65 11.85 7.84 5.25
CA ILE A 65 12.16 9.15 5.85
C ILE A 65 13.61 9.25 6.35
N THR A 66 14.22 8.13 6.75
CA THR A 66 15.60 8.10 7.25
C THR A 66 16.63 7.90 6.14
N LYS A 67 16.22 7.30 5.03
CA LYS A 67 17.05 7.06 3.85
C LYS A 67 16.15 7.19 2.60
N PRO A 68 15.86 8.43 2.17
CA PRO A 68 14.98 8.64 1.01
C PRO A 68 15.52 7.96 -0.25
N SER A 69 14.61 7.41 -1.06
CA SER A 69 14.95 6.88 -2.36
C SER A 69 15.11 8.03 -3.36
N LYS A 70 16.35 8.31 -3.74
CA LYS A 70 16.64 9.34 -4.77
C LYS A 70 15.91 9.05 -6.08
N ARG A 71 15.83 7.77 -6.47
CA ARG A 71 15.13 7.36 -7.68
C ARG A 71 13.63 7.67 -7.63
N ALA A 72 12.97 7.42 -6.49
CA ALA A 72 11.56 7.78 -6.32
C ALA A 72 11.35 9.30 -6.37
N GLU A 73 12.25 10.06 -5.76
CA GLU A 73 12.23 11.54 -5.81
C GLU A 73 12.43 12.05 -7.24
N GLU A 74 13.39 11.50 -8.00
CA GLU A 74 13.62 11.82 -9.42
C GLU A 74 12.40 11.53 -10.29
N PHE A 75 11.68 10.42 -10.03
CA PHE A 75 10.45 10.08 -10.77
C PHE A 75 9.33 11.07 -10.49
N VAL A 76 9.15 11.45 -9.22
CA VAL A 76 8.15 12.44 -8.81
C VAL A 76 8.48 13.81 -9.41
N GLU A 77 9.75 14.23 -9.37
CA GLU A 77 10.19 15.53 -9.94
C GLU A 77 9.97 15.57 -11.47
N ALA A 78 10.34 14.49 -12.16
CA ALA A 78 10.20 14.41 -13.61
C ALA A 78 8.74 14.32 -14.07
N ARG A 79 7.86 13.63 -13.30
CA ARG A 79 6.46 13.37 -13.67
C ARG A 79 5.54 13.46 -12.45
N PRO A 80 5.35 14.65 -11.90
CA PRO A 80 4.50 14.90 -10.74
C PRO A 80 3.02 14.56 -10.98
N ASP A 81 2.60 14.58 -12.23
CA ASP A 81 1.27 14.14 -12.67
C ASP A 81 1.06 12.62 -12.57
N ARG A 82 2.16 11.84 -12.55
CA ARG A 82 2.12 10.37 -12.59
C ARG A 82 2.52 9.70 -11.28
N PHE A 83 3.24 10.37 -10.41
CA PHE A 83 3.80 9.76 -9.21
C PHE A 83 3.51 10.56 -7.94
N SER A 84 3.32 9.83 -6.84
CA SER A 84 3.26 10.33 -5.47
C SER A 84 4.09 9.40 -4.58
N LEU A 85 4.35 9.79 -3.33
CA LEU A 85 5.18 9.02 -2.40
C LEU A 85 4.35 8.35 -1.30
N GLY A 86 4.71 7.11 -0.96
CA GLY A 86 4.34 6.42 0.26
C GLY A 86 5.52 6.45 1.23
N LEU A 87 5.39 7.13 2.38
CA LEU A 87 6.49 7.44 3.27
C LEU A 87 6.57 6.48 4.45
N GLY A 88 7.64 5.68 4.52
CA GLY A 88 7.94 4.75 5.60
C GLY A 88 9.19 5.10 6.39
N GLY A 89 9.70 4.12 7.17
CA GLY A 89 10.98 4.23 7.86
C GLY A 89 10.98 5.08 9.13
N HIS A 90 9.86 5.19 9.80
CA HIS A 90 9.68 5.98 11.02
C HIS A 90 10.30 5.31 12.24
N ASN A 91 11.09 6.04 13.04
CA ASN A 91 11.55 5.58 14.33
C ASN A 91 10.56 5.98 15.43
N LEU A 92 9.61 5.10 15.72
CA LEU A 92 8.52 5.36 16.67
C LEU A 92 9.00 5.44 18.13
N LEU A 93 10.20 4.92 18.45
CA LEU A 93 10.82 5.07 19.80
C LEU A 93 11.43 6.47 20.01
N LYS A 94 11.51 7.27 18.95
CA LYS A 94 11.96 8.67 19.02
C LYS A 94 10.90 9.58 18.39
N PRO A 95 9.71 9.73 19.03
CA PRO A 95 8.57 10.38 18.38
C PRO A 95 8.85 11.83 17.99
N MET A 96 9.46 12.64 18.84
CA MET A 96 9.64 14.08 18.57
C MET A 96 10.47 14.37 17.32
N PRO A 97 11.69 13.82 17.12
CA PRO A 97 12.43 14.03 15.88
C PRO A 97 11.73 13.40 14.67
N THR A 98 11.08 12.25 14.85
CA THR A 98 10.34 11.57 13.78
C THR A 98 9.18 12.43 13.27
N LEU A 99 8.36 12.99 14.16
CA LEU A 99 7.21 13.82 13.76
C LEU A 99 7.64 15.14 13.09
N LYS A 100 8.74 15.76 13.56
CA LYS A 100 9.30 16.95 12.91
C LYS A 100 9.80 16.65 11.50
N ALA A 101 10.53 15.53 11.33
CA ALA A 101 11.00 15.11 10.01
C ALA A 101 9.83 14.79 9.07
N LEU A 102 8.77 14.15 9.59
CA LEU A 102 7.56 13.84 8.84
C LEU A 102 6.86 15.12 8.34
N GLU A 103 6.65 16.10 9.23
CA GLU A 103 6.05 17.39 8.85
C GLU A 103 6.85 18.09 7.75
N SER A 104 8.17 18.16 7.91
CA SER A 104 9.05 18.79 6.91
C SER A 104 9.00 18.04 5.56
N PHE A 105 9.01 16.72 5.59
CA PHE A 105 8.98 15.92 4.37
C PHE A 105 7.65 16.07 3.62
N VAL A 106 6.53 15.99 4.34
CA VAL A 106 5.18 16.14 3.77
C VAL A 106 4.96 17.55 3.21
N ALA A 107 5.51 18.59 3.85
CA ALA A 107 5.41 19.96 3.34
C ALA A 107 6.14 20.20 2.01
N SER A 108 7.14 19.36 1.69
CA SER A 108 8.01 19.53 0.52
C SER A 108 7.79 18.50 -0.57
N ASN A 109 6.98 17.47 -0.33
CA ASN A 109 6.81 16.34 -1.25
C ASN A 109 5.35 15.91 -1.39
N PRO A 110 4.93 15.38 -2.55
CA PRO A 110 3.57 14.85 -2.76
C PRO A 110 3.42 13.49 -2.08
N VAL A 111 3.14 13.48 -0.80
CA VAL A 111 2.97 12.26 0.00
C VAL A 111 1.50 11.83 -0.02
N ALA A 112 1.21 10.67 -0.60
CA ALA A 112 -0.13 10.10 -0.64
C ALA A 112 -0.54 9.48 0.71
N TYR A 113 0.40 8.78 1.37
CA TYR A 113 0.17 8.14 2.66
C TYR A 113 1.47 7.92 3.45
N ILE A 114 1.31 7.70 4.76
CA ILE A 114 2.37 7.23 5.65
C ILE A 114 2.25 5.71 5.77
N THR A 115 3.37 4.98 5.88
CA THR A 115 3.32 3.52 6.02
C THR A 115 4.19 2.99 7.16
N VAL A 116 3.71 1.93 7.83
CA VAL A 116 4.45 1.19 8.86
C VAL A 116 4.21 -0.32 8.70
N GLY A 117 5.29 -1.08 8.72
CA GLY A 117 5.23 -2.54 8.78
C GLY A 117 5.56 -3.04 10.19
N PRO A 118 4.57 -3.41 11.01
CA PRO A 118 4.82 -3.80 12.42
C PRO A 118 5.82 -4.95 12.58
N SER A 119 5.84 -5.93 11.66
CA SER A 119 6.80 -7.04 11.69
C SER A 119 8.21 -6.61 11.24
N PHE A 120 8.33 -5.54 10.46
CA PHE A 120 9.59 -5.05 9.91
C PHE A 120 10.26 -3.99 10.79
N TRP A 121 9.57 -3.55 11.84
CA TRP A 121 10.02 -2.53 12.76
C TRP A 121 9.99 -3.07 14.19
N GLY A 122 11.05 -2.78 14.99
CA GLY A 122 11.13 -3.17 16.38
C GLY A 122 11.08 -4.68 16.62
N ASP A 123 11.59 -5.47 15.68
CA ASP A 123 11.59 -6.95 15.71
C ASP A 123 10.21 -7.57 15.91
N GLY A 124 9.16 -6.91 15.43
CA GLY A 124 7.78 -7.38 15.58
C GLY A 124 7.27 -7.41 17.03
N ARG A 125 7.85 -6.60 17.93
CA ARG A 125 7.45 -6.56 19.36
C ARG A 125 6.24 -5.68 19.62
N TYR A 126 5.99 -4.71 18.77
CA TYR A 126 5.00 -3.67 19.03
C TYR A 126 3.78 -3.86 18.11
N PRO A 127 2.66 -4.41 18.61
CA PRO A 127 1.42 -4.46 17.86
C PRO A 127 0.86 -3.04 17.62
N PRO A 128 0.01 -2.83 16.62
CA PRO A 128 -0.57 -1.51 16.33
C PRO A 128 -1.30 -0.84 17.50
N THR A 129 -1.68 -1.60 18.53
CA THR A 129 -2.30 -1.10 19.77
C THR A 129 -1.30 -0.55 20.79
N ASP A 130 0.00 -0.71 20.55
CA ASP A 130 1.02 -0.19 21.47
C ASP A 130 1.08 1.34 21.39
N SER A 131 1.30 1.97 22.55
CA SER A 131 1.35 3.42 22.69
C SER A 131 2.46 4.09 21.86
N VAL A 132 3.48 3.36 21.44
CA VAL A 132 4.55 3.87 20.59
C VAL A 132 4.03 4.40 19.23
N TYR A 133 2.87 3.90 18.76
CA TYR A 133 2.23 4.36 17.53
C TYR A 133 1.37 5.62 17.71
N PHE A 134 0.88 5.91 18.92
CA PHE A 134 -0.12 6.95 19.13
C PHE A 134 0.33 8.35 18.68
N PRO A 135 1.59 8.78 18.90
CA PRO A 135 2.06 10.04 18.35
C PRO A 135 1.96 10.10 16.80
N LEU A 136 2.27 9.01 16.11
CA LEU A 136 2.13 8.93 14.67
C LEU A 136 0.66 8.98 14.23
N TYR A 137 -0.23 8.26 14.91
CA TYR A 137 -1.67 8.28 14.63
C TYR A 137 -2.25 9.69 14.76
N THR A 138 -1.95 10.37 15.87
CA THR A 138 -2.36 11.77 16.09
C THR A 138 -1.84 12.67 14.98
N LYS A 139 -0.56 12.52 14.60
CA LYS A 139 0.03 13.34 13.54
C LYS A 139 -0.60 13.09 12.17
N CYS A 140 -0.93 11.86 11.85
CA CYS A 140 -1.66 11.52 10.62
C CYS A 140 -3.06 12.16 10.59
N CYS A 141 -3.77 12.18 11.73
CA CYS A 141 -5.04 12.88 11.85
C CYS A 141 -4.87 14.41 11.66
N GLU A 142 -3.89 15.02 12.33
CA GLU A 142 -3.60 16.47 12.21
C GLU A 142 -3.29 16.89 10.77
N LEU A 143 -2.56 16.08 10.03
CA LEU A 143 -2.17 16.33 8.65
C LEU A 143 -3.20 15.84 7.62
N ASP A 144 -4.27 15.21 8.07
CA ASP A 144 -5.27 14.53 7.23
C ASP A 144 -4.62 13.53 6.23
N ILE A 145 -3.53 12.87 6.64
CA ILE A 145 -2.80 11.91 5.81
C ILE A 145 -3.21 10.47 6.17
N PRO A 146 -3.61 9.63 5.19
CA PRO A 146 -3.86 8.22 5.44
C PRO A 146 -2.62 7.49 5.98
N LEU A 147 -2.85 6.57 6.92
CA LEU A 147 -1.84 5.65 7.42
C LEU A 147 -2.10 4.25 6.86
N CYS A 148 -1.07 3.67 6.25
CA CYS A 148 -1.08 2.30 5.75
C CYS A 148 -0.29 1.40 6.69
N LEU A 149 -0.90 0.31 7.15
CA LEU A 149 -0.28 -0.68 8.03
C LEU A 149 -0.23 -2.05 7.35
N ASN A 150 0.96 -2.68 7.37
CA ASN A 150 1.09 -4.05 6.90
C ASN A 150 0.21 -4.97 7.74
N THR A 151 -0.59 -5.78 7.09
CA THR A 151 -1.43 -6.82 7.67
C THR A 151 -1.20 -8.17 6.95
N GLY A 152 -1.66 -9.25 7.56
CA GLY A 152 -1.35 -10.58 7.07
C GLY A 152 0.05 -11.08 7.48
N LEU A 153 0.32 -12.34 7.22
CA LEU A 153 1.65 -12.91 7.46
C LEU A 153 2.64 -12.36 6.44
N PRO A 154 3.81 -11.87 6.87
CA PRO A 154 4.82 -11.35 5.96
C PRO A 154 5.40 -12.44 5.07
N GLY A 155 5.77 -12.10 3.82
CA GLY A 155 6.49 -12.99 2.93
C GLY A 155 7.89 -13.40 3.45
N PRO A 156 8.69 -12.45 4.01
CA PRO A 156 9.92 -12.80 4.70
C PRO A 156 9.70 -13.69 5.93
N PRO A 157 10.69 -14.55 6.31
CA PRO A 157 10.60 -15.46 7.46
C PRO A 157 10.82 -14.70 8.78
N ILE A 158 9.93 -13.79 9.10
CA ILE A 158 9.90 -13.00 10.33
C ILE A 158 8.53 -13.16 11.04
N PRO A 159 8.46 -12.96 12.37
CA PRO A 159 7.21 -13.10 13.11
C PRO A 159 6.11 -12.16 12.60
N GLY A 160 4.95 -12.72 12.23
CA GLY A 160 3.83 -11.96 11.65
C GLY A 160 2.65 -11.70 12.59
N GLY A 161 2.68 -12.21 13.82
CA GLY A 161 1.54 -12.12 14.74
C GLY A 161 1.06 -10.70 15.02
N VAL A 162 1.97 -9.72 15.03
CA VAL A 162 1.64 -8.30 15.21
C VAL A 162 0.93 -7.66 14.01
N GLN A 163 0.88 -8.35 12.87
CA GLN A 163 0.15 -7.93 11.66
C GLN A 163 -1.26 -8.53 11.58
N ASN A 164 -1.73 -9.21 12.64
CA ASN A 164 -3.13 -9.62 12.70
C ASN A 164 -4.03 -8.37 12.71
N PRO A 165 -4.96 -8.25 11.74
CA PRO A 165 -5.83 -7.08 11.63
C PRO A 165 -6.71 -6.85 12.87
N ILE A 166 -6.90 -7.84 13.75
CA ILE A 166 -7.67 -7.66 14.99
C ILE A 166 -7.15 -6.52 15.88
N TYR A 167 -5.87 -6.21 15.82
CA TYR A 167 -5.31 -5.07 16.56
C TYR A 167 -5.89 -3.73 16.11
N LEU A 168 -6.36 -3.64 14.84
CA LEU A 168 -6.96 -2.42 14.31
C LEU A 168 -8.35 -2.14 14.88
N ASP A 169 -9.00 -3.13 15.50
CA ASP A 169 -10.28 -2.93 16.19
C ASP A 169 -10.18 -1.81 17.24
N ARG A 170 -9.15 -1.87 18.07
CA ARG A 170 -8.89 -0.85 19.09
C ARG A 170 -8.41 0.48 18.50
N VAL A 171 -7.57 0.42 17.48
CA VAL A 171 -7.03 1.62 16.81
C VAL A 171 -8.14 2.42 16.15
N CYS A 172 -8.99 1.79 15.35
CA CYS A 172 -10.12 2.45 14.70
C CYS A 172 -11.14 3.02 15.71
N CYS A 173 -11.30 2.35 16.85
CA CYS A 173 -12.18 2.82 17.92
C CYS A 173 -11.64 4.09 18.63
N TYR A 174 -10.32 4.16 18.87
CA TYR A 174 -9.71 5.27 19.59
C TYR A 174 -9.32 6.45 18.68
N PHE A 175 -9.14 6.20 17.39
CA PHE A 175 -8.77 7.19 16.39
C PHE A 175 -9.77 7.15 15.23
N PRO A 176 -11.05 7.52 15.44
CA PRO A 176 -12.08 7.44 14.41
C PRO A 176 -11.83 8.38 13.23
N GLU A 177 -11.05 9.45 13.41
CA GLU A 177 -10.64 10.37 12.36
C GLU A 177 -9.47 9.86 11.52
N LEU A 178 -8.73 8.86 12.01
CA LEU A 178 -7.58 8.30 11.32
C LEU A 178 -8.02 7.51 10.09
N LYS A 179 -7.64 7.98 8.90
CA LYS A 179 -7.82 7.23 7.65
C LYS A 179 -6.82 6.07 7.63
N LEU A 180 -7.30 4.83 7.80
CA LEU A 180 -6.47 3.63 7.85
C LEU A 180 -6.63 2.76 6.60
N SER A 181 -5.52 2.21 6.10
CA SER A 181 -5.53 1.15 5.11
C SER A 181 -4.65 -0.02 5.55
N MET A 182 -5.21 -1.22 5.54
CA MET A 182 -4.45 -2.46 5.60
C MET A 182 -3.73 -2.64 4.27
N ILE A 183 -2.44 -2.98 4.26
CA ILE A 183 -1.67 -3.27 3.05
C ILE A 183 -1.14 -4.70 3.05
N HIS A 184 -0.93 -5.25 1.86
CA HIS A 184 -0.57 -6.64 1.58
C HIS A 184 -1.68 -7.65 1.94
N GLY A 185 -2.96 -7.23 1.82
CA GLY A 185 -4.08 -8.11 2.15
C GLY A 185 -4.19 -8.41 3.64
N ALA A 186 -4.67 -9.60 4.00
CA ALA A 186 -4.87 -9.99 5.40
C ALA A 186 -4.72 -11.50 5.64
N ASP A 187 -4.02 -12.22 4.77
CA ASP A 187 -3.87 -13.68 4.91
C ASP A 187 -3.16 -14.08 6.20
N PRO A 188 -3.68 -15.05 6.98
CA PRO A 188 -4.91 -15.85 6.80
C PRO A 188 -6.18 -15.22 7.40
N TRP A 189 -6.15 -13.98 7.84
CA TRP A 189 -7.21 -13.32 8.62
C TRP A 189 -8.16 -12.45 7.77
N TRP A 190 -8.44 -12.85 6.52
CA TRP A 190 -9.32 -12.09 5.61
C TRP A 190 -10.69 -11.81 6.18
N ASP A 191 -11.33 -12.78 6.86
CA ASP A 191 -12.65 -12.60 7.45
C ASP A 191 -12.64 -11.60 8.60
N ILE A 192 -11.57 -11.53 9.38
CA ILE A 192 -11.37 -10.51 10.43
C ILE A 192 -11.27 -9.14 9.77
N ALA A 193 -10.45 -8.99 8.73
CA ALA A 193 -10.29 -7.73 8.01
C ALA A 193 -11.61 -7.23 7.42
N ILE A 194 -12.39 -8.13 6.79
CA ILE A 194 -13.73 -7.82 6.26
C ILE A 194 -14.66 -7.34 7.38
N ARG A 195 -14.70 -8.05 8.52
CA ARG A 195 -15.52 -7.66 9.65
C ARG A 195 -15.16 -6.30 10.22
N LEU A 196 -13.87 -5.99 10.28
CA LEU A 196 -13.40 -4.67 10.72
C LEU A 196 -13.80 -3.56 9.74
N MET A 197 -13.69 -3.79 8.42
CA MET A 197 -14.14 -2.81 7.41
C MET A 197 -15.66 -2.59 7.42
N ILE A 198 -16.45 -3.59 7.81
CA ILE A 198 -17.90 -3.43 8.04
C ILE A 198 -18.15 -2.59 9.29
N LYS A 199 -17.35 -2.80 10.35
CA LYS A 199 -17.51 -2.11 11.64
C LYS A 199 -17.05 -0.65 11.58
N TYR A 200 -15.96 -0.35 10.85
CA TYR A 200 -15.28 0.94 10.85
C TYR A 200 -15.27 1.60 9.47
N GLY A 201 -15.88 2.78 9.38
CA GLY A 201 -15.96 3.56 8.15
C GLY A 201 -14.63 4.12 7.65
N ASN A 202 -13.67 4.31 8.56
CA ASN A 202 -12.34 4.87 8.29
C ASN A 202 -11.30 3.82 7.86
N LEU A 203 -11.66 2.52 7.73
CA LEU A 203 -10.75 1.45 7.38
C LEU A 203 -10.93 0.98 5.94
N ARG A 204 -9.80 0.80 5.24
CA ARG A 204 -9.68 0.26 3.87
C ARG A 204 -8.73 -0.92 3.83
N LEU A 205 -8.66 -1.63 2.71
CA LEU A 205 -7.69 -2.67 2.46
C LEU A 205 -7.11 -2.54 1.06
N MET A 206 -5.78 -2.61 0.96
CA MET A 206 -5.02 -2.61 -0.28
C MET A 206 -4.53 -4.02 -0.59
N THR A 207 -4.72 -4.47 -1.83
CA THR A 207 -4.39 -5.84 -2.26
C THR A 207 -2.95 -6.01 -2.75
N SER A 208 -2.05 -5.09 -2.41
CA SER A 208 -0.62 -5.18 -2.78
C SER A 208 -0.01 -6.55 -2.48
N ALA A 209 0.92 -7.00 -3.29
CA ALA A 209 1.56 -8.32 -3.24
C ALA A 209 0.63 -9.52 -3.43
N TRP A 210 -0.64 -9.30 -3.75
CA TRP A 210 -1.60 -10.37 -4.05
C TRP A 210 -1.91 -10.42 -5.54
N SER A 211 -1.77 -11.59 -6.13
CA SER A 211 -2.28 -11.86 -7.49
C SER A 211 -3.82 -11.77 -7.44
N PRO A 212 -4.46 -10.88 -8.22
CA PRO A 212 -5.91 -10.69 -8.15
C PRO A 212 -6.73 -11.96 -8.30
N LYS A 213 -6.30 -12.90 -9.13
CA LYS A 213 -6.95 -14.22 -9.28
C LYS A 213 -6.83 -15.14 -8.05
N ARG A 214 -6.07 -14.75 -7.04
CA ARG A 214 -5.89 -15.49 -5.77
C ARG A 214 -6.58 -14.82 -4.59
N LEU A 215 -7.26 -13.72 -4.83
CA LEU A 215 -8.08 -13.08 -3.79
C LEU A 215 -9.19 -14.05 -3.35
N PRO A 216 -9.46 -14.18 -2.05
CA PRO A 216 -10.44 -15.14 -1.56
C PRO A 216 -11.87 -14.74 -1.95
N ASP A 217 -12.74 -15.74 -2.14
CA ASP A 217 -14.13 -15.55 -2.51
C ASP A 217 -14.89 -14.66 -1.51
N SER A 218 -14.56 -14.74 -0.22
CA SER A 218 -15.13 -13.88 0.83
C SER A 218 -14.86 -12.39 0.58
N LEU A 219 -13.64 -12.05 0.12
CA LEU A 219 -13.29 -10.67 -0.25
C LEU A 219 -14.03 -10.22 -1.51
N LEU A 220 -14.08 -11.06 -2.55
CA LEU A 220 -14.80 -10.75 -3.79
C LEU A 220 -16.31 -10.57 -3.53
N HIS A 221 -16.90 -11.42 -2.66
CA HIS A 221 -18.28 -11.24 -2.22
C HIS A 221 -18.48 -9.92 -1.46
N PHE A 222 -17.56 -9.58 -0.56
CA PHE A 222 -17.59 -8.30 0.15
C PHE A 222 -17.54 -7.11 -0.82
N MET A 223 -16.64 -7.14 -1.80
CA MET A 223 -16.54 -6.10 -2.85
C MET A 223 -17.84 -5.93 -3.63
N ARG A 224 -18.52 -7.03 -4.00
CA ARG A 224 -19.81 -6.98 -4.72
C ARG A 224 -20.96 -6.42 -3.88
N THR A 225 -20.83 -6.37 -2.56
CA THR A 225 -21.93 -6.06 -1.65
C THR A 225 -21.68 -4.80 -0.82
N ARG A 226 -21.00 -4.94 0.32
CA ARG A 226 -20.83 -3.87 1.31
C ARG A 226 -19.50 -3.14 1.22
N GLY A 227 -18.57 -3.67 0.44
CA GLY A 227 -17.18 -3.21 0.37
C GLY A 227 -16.82 -2.54 -0.96
N GLN A 228 -17.79 -2.04 -1.72
CA GLN A 228 -17.58 -1.43 -3.04
C GLN A 228 -16.61 -0.24 -3.00
N ASP A 229 -16.57 0.48 -1.87
CA ASP A 229 -15.70 1.62 -1.61
C ASP A 229 -14.51 1.29 -0.67
N ARG A 230 -14.25 0.01 -0.38
CA ARG A 230 -13.33 -0.40 0.70
C ARG A 230 -12.01 -0.97 0.22
N ILE A 231 -11.96 -1.52 -0.98
CA ILE A 231 -10.79 -2.26 -1.45
C ILE A 231 -10.07 -1.43 -2.51
N ILE A 232 -8.75 -1.32 -2.36
CA ILE A 232 -7.87 -0.49 -3.20
C ILE A 232 -6.87 -1.41 -3.90
N PHE A 233 -6.66 -1.17 -5.19
CA PHE A 233 -5.69 -1.89 -6.00
C PHE A 233 -4.26 -1.42 -5.74
N ALA A 234 -3.34 -2.37 -5.69
CA ALA A 234 -1.90 -2.13 -5.78
C ALA A 234 -1.18 -3.40 -6.22
N SER A 235 -0.10 -3.25 -7.01
CA SER A 235 0.69 -4.38 -7.49
C SER A 235 1.75 -4.86 -6.51
N ASP A 236 2.36 -3.96 -5.76
CA ASP A 236 3.65 -4.14 -5.08
C ASP A 236 4.80 -4.42 -6.08
N SER A 237 4.73 -3.80 -7.29
CA SER A 237 5.80 -3.92 -8.28
C SER A 237 7.16 -3.54 -7.65
N PRO A 238 8.24 -4.31 -7.89
CA PRO A 238 8.39 -5.41 -8.84
C PRO A 238 8.08 -6.81 -8.28
N VAL A 239 7.56 -6.95 -7.06
CA VAL A 239 7.17 -8.28 -6.50
C VAL A 239 6.18 -8.97 -7.43
N LEU A 240 5.15 -8.25 -7.84
CA LEU A 240 4.28 -8.62 -8.95
C LEU A 240 4.34 -7.50 -10.00
N SER A 241 4.43 -7.85 -11.29
CA SER A 241 4.44 -6.83 -12.34
C SER A 241 3.08 -6.13 -12.46
N ILE A 242 3.09 -4.85 -12.82
CA ILE A 242 1.90 -4.08 -13.15
C ILE A 242 1.10 -4.80 -14.24
N THR A 243 1.78 -5.24 -15.30
CA THR A 243 1.19 -6.01 -16.41
C THR A 243 0.35 -7.18 -15.92
N ARG A 244 0.93 -8.02 -15.04
CA ARG A 244 0.24 -9.20 -14.51
C ARG A 244 -0.95 -8.82 -13.66
N THR A 245 -0.75 -7.92 -12.70
CA THR A 245 -1.79 -7.61 -11.71
C THR A 245 -2.96 -6.86 -12.32
N VAL A 246 -2.72 -5.91 -13.24
CA VAL A 246 -3.81 -5.21 -13.94
C VAL A 246 -4.56 -6.18 -14.86
N THR A 247 -3.84 -7.03 -15.61
CA THR A 247 -4.49 -8.04 -16.48
C THR A 247 -5.35 -9.01 -15.67
N GLU A 248 -4.85 -9.51 -14.54
CA GLU A 248 -5.62 -10.43 -13.68
C GLU A 248 -6.81 -9.72 -13.01
N ALA A 249 -6.66 -8.45 -12.61
CA ALA A 249 -7.72 -7.66 -12.01
C ALA A 249 -8.85 -7.33 -13.00
N SER A 250 -8.50 -7.03 -14.25
CA SER A 250 -9.47 -6.67 -15.30
C SER A 250 -10.46 -7.76 -15.68
N VAL A 251 -10.17 -9.01 -15.30
CA VAL A 251 -11.04 -10.18 -15.56
C VAL A 251 -11.69 -10.75 -14.31
N LEU A 252 -11.60 -10.03 -13.17
CA LEU A 252 -12.34 -10.41 -11.97
C LEU A 252 -13.84 -10.35 -12.24
N ASP A 253 -14.57 -11.33 -11.71
CA ASP A 253 -16.04 -11.36 -11.76
C ASP A 253 -16.63 -10.33 -10.78
N LEU A 254 -16.54 -9.03 -11.16
CA LEU A 254 -17.07 -7.90 -10.43
C LEU A 254 -17.97 -7.06 -11.35
N PRO A 255 -19.04 -6.43 -10.83
CA PRO A 255 -19.78 -5.41 -11.56
C PRO A 255 -18.84 -4.32 -12.08
N PRO A 256 -19.09 -3.73 -13.27
CA PRO A 256 -18.18 -2.76 -13.88
C PRO A 256 -17.85 -1.54 -13.00
N ASP A 257 -18.83 -1.04 -12.27
CA ASP A 257 -18.68 0.07 -11.32
C ASP A 257 -17.85 -0.30 -10.11
N VAL A 258 -17.99 -1.52 -9.60
CA VAL A 258 -17.17 -2.04 -8.49
C VAL A 258 -15.73 -2.28 -8.96
N LEU A 259 -15.55 -2.77 -10.18
CA LEU A 259 -14.22 -2.96 -10.76
C LEU A 259 -13.51 -1.61 -10.97
N ASP A 260 -14.20 -0.60 -11.50
CA ASP A 260 -13.65 0.76 -11.64
C ASP A 260 -13.31 1.37 -10.27
N ASN A 261 -14.17 1.20 -9.27
CA ASN A 261 -13.88 1.62 -7.91
C ASN A 261 -12.63 0.94 -7.35
N TYR A 262 -12.50 -0.37 -7.52
CA TYR A 262 -11.33 -1.13 -7.06
C TYR A 262 -10.03 -0.65 -7.72
N LEU A 263 -10.06 -0.47 -9.03
CA LEU A 263 -8.86 -0.11 -9.81
C LEU A 263 -8.51 1.38 -9.73
N TYR A 264 -9.50 2.25 -9.51
CA TYR A 264 -9.31 3.70 -9.59
C TYR A 264 -10.03 4.48 -8.48
N GLY A 265 -11.36 4.43 -8.42
CA GLY A 265 -12.18 5.36 -7.66
C GLY A 265 -11.89 5.37 -6.15
N ASN A 266 -11.65 4.20 -5.57
CA ASN A 266 -11.37 4.08 -4.13
C ASN A 266 -10.02 4.71 -3.76
N ALA A 267 -9.00 4.56 -4.60
CA ALA A 267 -7.71 5.19 -4.40
C ALA A 267 -7.80 6.71 -4.58
N GLU A 268 -8.50 7.18 -5.62
CA GLU A 268 -8.72 8.60 -5.88
C GLU A 268 -9.33 9.30 -4.67
N SER A 269 -10.41 8.74 -4.13
CA SER A 269 -11.11 9.33 -2.98
C SER A 269 -10.33 9.24 -1.67
N PHE A 270 -9.56 8.16 -1.46
CA PHE A 270 -8.90 7.89 -0.19
C PHE A 270 -7.51 8.52 -0.07
N PHE A 271 -6.71 8.45 -1.15
CA PHE A 271 -5.32 8.91 -1.13
C PHE A 271 -5.10 10.26 -1.83
N PHE A 272 -5.84 10.55 -2.91
CA PHE A 272 -5.51 11.65 -3.82
C PHE A 272 -6.42 12.88 -3.73
N SER A 273 -7.54 12.79 -3.03
CA SER A 273 -8.48 13.92 -2.84
C SER A 273 -7.95 15.02 -1.91
N ARG A 274 -6.87 14.76 -1.17
CA ARG A 274 -6.28 15.71 -0.23
C ARG A 274 -5.31 16.68 -0.94
N PRO A 275 -5.31 17.98 -0.58
CA PRO A 275 -4.27 18.91 -1.01
C PRO A 275 -2.87 18.39 -0.62
N GLY A 276 -1.90 18.45 -1.55
CA GLY A 276 -0.52 17.96 -1.31
C GLY A 276 -0.33 16.43 -1.43
N ALA A 277 -1.38 15.65 -1.72
CA ALA A 277 -1.22 14.22 -2.05
C ALA A 277 -0.64 14.02 -3.46
N CYS A 278 -0.86 15.01 -4.33
CA CYS A 278 -0.32 15.09 -5.68
C CYS A 278 0.46 16.41 -5.80
N ALA A 279 1.52 16.42 -6.59
CA ALA A 279 2.13 17.69 -6.98
C ALA A 279 1.12 18.47 -7.85
N SER A 280 1.01 19.75 -7.59
CA SER A 280 0.15 20.69 -8.31
C SER A 280 0.68 20.97 -9.72
#